data_2b0d4e3b21d3a1370e87bcbbbe3ee3a2
#
_entry.id   2b0d4e3b21d3a1370e87bcbbbe3ee3a2
#
_cell.length_a   1.000
_cell.length_b   1.000
_cell.length_c   1.000
_cell.angle_alpha   90.00
_cell.angle_beta   90.00
_cell.angle_gamma   90.00
#
_symmetry.space_group_name_H-M   'P 1'
#
loop_
_entity.id
_entity.type
_entity.pdbx_description
1 polymer ?
#
loop_
_entity_poly.entity_id
_entity_poly.type
_entity_poly.pdbx_seq_one_letter_code
_entity_poly.pdbx_strand_id
1 'polypeptide(L)'
;GLSFELPENTFGAIFARSGLATKKGLRPSNCVGVCDCDYRGEYIVAIHNDTNEMQTIDKHERIAQLVLMPYIPMEFIESDELSETKRGTGGFGSTGVK
;
A
#
# COMPACT_ATOMS: atom_id res chain seq x y z
N GLY A 1 20.49 2.68 4.59
CA GLY A 1 19.24 3.24 4.35
C GLY A 1 18.63 4.04 5.48
N LEU A 2 17.32 4.04 5.50
CA LEU A 2 16.53 4.85 6.42
C LEU A 2 15.74 3.98 7.38
N SER A 3 15.64 4.42 8.63
CA SER A 3 14.75 3.88 9.64
C SER A 3 13.94 5.03 10.22
N PHE A 4 12.70 4.75 10.65
CA PHE A 4 11.79 5.79 11.12
C PHE A 4 11.15 5.44 12.44
N GLU A 5 10.82 6.47 13.20
CA GLU A 5 9.97 6.40 14.37
C GLU A 5 8.70 7.18 14.07
N LEU A 6 7.59 6.47 13.94
CA LEU A 6 6.30 7.05 13.56
C LEU A 6 5.39 7.22 14.79
N PRO A 7 4.49 8.22 14.77
CA PRO A 7 3.51 8.38 15.84
C PRO A 7 2.59 7.16 15.99
N GLU A 8 2.07 6.92 17.19
CA GLU A 8 1.05 5.90 17.42
C GLU A 8 -0.15 6.06 16.49
N ASN A 9 -0.77 4.94 16.14
CA ASN A 9 -1.94 4.87 15.26
C ASN A 9 -1.69 5.46 13.87
N THR A 10 -0.44 5.41 13.43
CA THR A 10 -0.07 5.74 12.06
C THR A 10 0.77 4.62 11.45
N PHE A 11 0.87 4.61 10.15
CA PHE A 11 1.79 3.73 9.44
C PHE A 11 2.39 4.47 8.24
N GLY A 12 3.56 4.03 7.83
CA GLY A 12 4.17 4.48 6.60
C GLY A 12 3.66 3.66 5.42
N ALA A 13 3.03 4.29 4.45
CA ALA A 13 2.57 3.64 3.24
C ALA A 13 3.57 3.91 2.11
N ILE A 14 4.13 2.84 1.54
CA ILE A 14 5.07 2.95 0.43
C ILE A 14 4.33 2.67 -0.86
N PHE A 15 4.21 3.70 -1.69
CA PHE A 15 3.52 3.65 -2.97
C PHE A 15 4.49 3.66 -4.14
N ALA A 16 4.00 3.21 -5.28
CA ALA A 16 4.69 3.38 -6.55
C ALA A 16 4.77 4.86 -6.93
N ARG A 17 5.77 5.20 -7.72
CA ARG A 17 5.80 6.48 -8.42
C ARG A 17 5.17 6.30 -9.79
N SER A 18 4.24 7.18 -10.13
CA SER A 18 3.44 7.05 -11.36
C SER A 18 4.29 6.95 -12.62
N GLY A 19 5.31 7.80 -12.76
CA GLY A 19 6.18 7.79 -13.94
C GLY A 19 6.97 6.49 -14.08
N LEU A 20 7.53 5.99 -12.99
CA LEU A 20 8.30 4.75 -13.00
C LEU A 20 7.39 3.55 -13.31
N ALA A 21 6.22 3.51 -12.69
CA ALA A 21 5.27 2.42 -12.89
C ALA A 21 4.70 2.40 -14.31
N THR A 22 4.32 3.56 -14.85
CA THR A 22 3.67 3.62 -16.16
C THR A 22 4.65 3.58 -17.33
N LYS A 23 5.84 4.13 -17.18
CA LYS A 23 6.83 4.20 -18.27
C LYS A 23 7.79 3.01 -18.29
N LYS A 24 8.20 2.53 -17.12
CA LYS A 24 9.16 1.42 -17.01
C LYS A 24 8.56 0.14 -16.46
N GLY A 25 7.31 0.15 -16.01
CA GLY A 25 6.67 -1.02 -15.42
C GLY A 25 7.31 -1.47 -14.11
N LEU A 26 7.91 -0.56 -13.34
CA LEU A 26 8.55 -0.85 -12.07
C LEU A 26 7.70 -0.33 -10.92
N ARG A 27 7.40 -1.21 -9.98
CA ARG A 27 6.57 -0.88 -8.81
C ARG A 27 6.99 -1.69 -7.59
N PRO A 28 6.60 -1.26 -6.38
CA PRO A 28 6.76 -2.12 -5.22
C PRO A 28 6.05 -3.46 -5.41
N SER A 29 6.72 -4.56 -5.04
CA SER A 29 6.21 -5.93 -5.25
C SER A 29 4.90 -6.19 -4.53
N ASN A 30 4.73 -5.61 -3.35
CA ASN A 30 3.52 -5.74 -2.54
C ASN A 30 2.47 -4.67 -2.85
N CYS A 31 2.61 -3.92 -3.92
CA CYS A 31 1.75 -2.84 -4.41
C CYS A 31 1.70 -1.63 -3.47
N VAL A 32 1.38 -1.82 -2.20
CA VAL A 32 1.52 -0.83 -1.14
C VAL A 32 2.27 -1.49 0.01
N GLY A 33 3.43 -0.97 0.36
CA GLY A 33 4.15 -1.40 1.54
C GLY A 33 3.53 -0.77 2.79
N VAL A 34 3.26 -1.58 3.80
CA VAL A 34 2.74 -1.09 5.08
C VAL A 34 3.85 -1.22 6.11
N CYS A 35 4.31 -0.08 6.61
CA CYS A 35 5.35 -0.03 7.63
C CYS A 35 4.75 0.41 8.96
N ASP A 36 4.72 -0.49 9.92
CA ASP A 36 4.13 -0.25 11.23
C ASP A 36 4.86 0.83 12.01
N CYS A 37 4.16 1.53 12.89
CA CYS A 37 4.75 2.62 13.67
C CYS A 37 5.85 2.15 14.62
N ASP A 38 5.81 0.89 15.05
CA ASP A 38 6.80 0.29 15.95
C ASP A 38 7.97 -0.40 15.22
N TYR A 39 7.96 -0.41 13.89
CA TYR A 39 9.07 -0.99 13.14
C TYR A 39 10.29 -0.08 13.19
N ARG A 40 11.42 -0.61 13.67
CA ARG A 40 12.68 0.14 13.82
C ARG A 40 13.76 -0.28 12.84
N GLY A 41 13.47 -1.27 12.01
CA GLY A 41 14.40 -1.75 11.01
C GLY A 41 14.53 -0.80 9.81
N GLU A 42 15.46 -1.12 8.95
CA GLU A 42 15.66 -0.39 7.70
C GLU A 42 14.46 -0.55 6.77
N TYR A 43 14.03 0.53 6.15
CA TYR A 43 13.02 0.49 5.11
C TYR A 43 13.64 -0.05 3.82
N ILE A 44 13.09 -1.14 3.34
CA ILE A 44 13.53 -1.84 2.13
C ILE A 44 12.36 -1.85 1.15
N VAL A 45 12.61 -1.42 -0.07
CA VAL A 45 11.62 -1.43 -1.14
C VAL A 45 11.98 -2.54 -2.13
N ALA A 46 11.16 -3.59 -2.15
CA ALA A 46 11.29 -4.64 -3.14
C ALA A 46 10.56 -4.19 -4.41
N ILE A 47 11.29 -4.16 -5.53
CA ILE A 47 10.75 -3.69 -6.81
C ILE A 47 10.44 -4.88 -7.71
N HIS A 48 9.24 -4.87 -8.30
CA HIS A 48 8.81 -5.83 -9.30
C HIS A 48 8.82 -5.19 -10.69
N ASN A 49 9.32 -5.93 -11.67
CA ASN A 49 9.32 -5.52 -13.08
C ASN A 49 8.16 -6.21 -13.80
N ASP A 50 7.15 -5.44 -14.19
CA ASP A 50 5.95 -5.94 -14.89
C ASP A 50 6.19 -6.14 -16.40
N THR A 51 7.39 -5.86 -16.89
CA THR A 51 7.71 -5.97 -18.32
C THR A 51 8.50 -7.24 -18.62
N ASN A 52 8.66 -7.55 -19.89
CA ASN A 52 9.52 -8.63 -20.37
C ASN A 52 10.94 -8.15 -20.71
N GLU A 53 11.26 -6.91 -20.40
CA GLU A 53 12.55 -6.30 -20.71
C GLU A 53 13.33 -5.99 -19.44
N MET A 54 14.65 -6.00 -19.57
CA MET A 54 15.51 -5.51 -18.50
C MET A 54 15.30 -4.03 -18.29
N GLN A 55 15.10 -3.62 -17.04
CA GLN A 55 14.99 -2.23 -16.64
C GLN A 55 16.16 -1.83 -15.76
N THR A 56 16.60 -0.59 -15.89
CA THR A 56 17.71 -0.07 -15.11
C THR A 56 17.21 1.06 -14.21
N ILE A 57 17.65 1.02 -12.96
CA ILE A 57 17.43 2.11 -12.00
C ILE A 57 18.78 2.79 -11.78
N ASP A 58 18.84 4.07 -12.11
CA ASP A 58 20.05 4.85 -11.98
C ASP A 58 20.26 5.26 -10.51
N LYS A 59 21.50 5.56 -10.18
CA LYS A 59 21.84 6.09 -8.86
C LYS A 59 21.04 7.36 -8.58
N HIS A 60 20.44 7.46 -7.41
CA HIS A 60 19.60 8.57 -6.96
C HIS A 60 18.26 8.70 -7.68
N GLU A 61 17.89 7.75 -8.52
CA GLU A 61 16.55 7.73 -9.10
C GLU A 61 15.50 7.48 -8.01
N ARG A 62 14.38 8.19 -8.09
CA ARG A 62 13.26 8.04 -7.15
C ARG A 62 12.45 6.81 -7.52
N ILE A 63 12.39 5.82 -6.65
CA ILE A 63 11.78 4.52 -6.95
C ILE A 63 10.43 4.29 -6.28
N ALA A 64 10.13 5.05 -5.24
CA ALA A 64 8.90 4.91 -4.46
C ALA A 64 8.62 6.22 -3.74
N GLN A 65 7.48 6.29 -3.08
CA GLN A 65 7.13 7.42 -2.23
C GLN A 65 6.51 6.94 -0.93
N LEU A 66 6.85 7.62 0.15
CA LEU A 66 6.36 7.32 1.48
C LEU A 66 5.32 8.35 1.89
N VAL A 67 4.15 7.87 2.33
CA VAL A 67 3.08 8.71 2.88
C VAL A 67 2.79 8.24 4.30
N LEU A 68 2.79 9.15 5.25
CA LEU A 68 2.35 8.84 6.61
C LEU A 68 0.82 8.89 6.66
N MET A 69 0.22 7.79 7.08
CA MET A 69 -1.24 7.66 7.11
C MET A 69 -1.72 7.28 8.51
N PRO A 70 -2.78 7.91 9.01
CA PRO A 70 -3.43 7.48 10.24
C PRO A 70 -4.32 6.27 9.99
N TYR A 71 -4.54 5.48 11.04
CA TYR A 71 -5.53 4.40 11.00
C TYR A 71 -6.31 4.37 12.32
N ILE A 72 -7.49 3.77 12.26
CA ILE A 72 -8.31 3.57 13.44
C ILE A 72 -8.06 2.15 13.95
N PRO A 73 -7.56 1.97 15.18
CA PRO A 73 -7.43 0.65 15.79
C PRO A 73 -8.79 -0.04 15.85
N MET A 74 -8.80 -1.34 15.56
CA MET A 74 -10.05 -2.09 15.59
C MET A 74 -9.88 -3.38 16.37
N GLU A 75 -10.99 -3.86 16.90
CA GLU A 75 -11.10 -5.14 17.58
C GLU A 75 -12.14 -5.98 16.86
N PHE A 76 -11.84 -7.26 16.65
CA PHE A 76 -12.80 -8.17 16.05
C PHE A 76 -13.75 -8.68 17.13
N ILE A 77 -15.05 -8.55 16.89
CA ILE A 77 -16.09 -9.07 17.76
C ILE A 77 -16.91 -10.06 16.94
N GLU A 78 -16.91 -11.32 17.37
CA GLU A 78 -17.74 -12.33 16.73
C GLU A 78 -19.21 -12.04 16.99
N SER A 79 -20.03 -12.14 15.94
CA SER A 79 -21.47 -11.88 16.01
C SER A 79 -22.21 -12.84 15.10
N ASP A 80 -23.40 -13.28 15.52
CA ASP A 80 -24.26 -14.13 14.70
C ASP A 80 -24.94 -13.33 13.60
N GLU A 81 -25.15 -12.04 13.77
CA GLU A 81 -25.83 -11.16 12.82
C GLU A 81 -25.12 -9.81 12.71
N LEU A 82 -25.22 -9.20 11.54
CA LEU A 82 -24.83 -7.83 11.28
C LEU A 82 -26.06 -6.97 11.07
N SER A 83 -25.95 -5.67 11.28
CA SER A 83 -27.05 -4.74 11.02
C SER A 83 -27.42 -4.74 9.54
N GLU A 84 -28.70 -4.50 9.24
CA GLU A 84 -29.19 -4.42 7.87
C GLU A 84 -28.79 -3.08 7.22
N THR A 85 -28.52 -3.13 5.93
CA THR A 85 -28.29 -1.95 5.10
C THR A 85 -29.03 -2.09 3.78
N LYS A 86 -29.21 -0.97 3.09
CA LYS A 86 -29.82 -0.95 1.75
C LYS A 86 -29.04 -1.82 0.75
N ARG A 87 -27.70 -1.80 0.84
CA ARG A 87 -26.85 -2.60 -0.03
C ARG A 87 -26.93 -4.10 0.29
N GLY A 88 -27.03 -4.45 1.59
CA GLY A 88 -27.01 -5.83 2.05
C GLY A 88 -25.74 -6.56 1.61
N THR A 89 -25.90 -7.72 1.00
CA THR A 89 -24.80 -8.57 0.51
C THR A 89 -24.32 -8.23 -0.88
N GLY A 90 -24.83 -7.16 -1.49
CA GLY A 90 -24.44 -6.75 -2.84
C GLY A 90 -22.94 -6.47 -2.95
N GLY A 91 -22.27 -7.20 -3.80
CA GLY A 91 -20.84 -7.10 -4.07
C GLY A 91 -20.55 -6.59 -5.47
N PHE A 92 -19.59 -7.18 -6.09
CA PHE A 92 -19.04 -6.84 -7.41
C PHE A 92 -20.07 -6.36 -8.42
N GLY A 93 -20.05 -5.06 -8.75
CA GLY A 93 -20.96 -4.48 -9.74
C GLY A 93 -22.40 -4.25 -9.24
N SER A 94 -22.68 -4.48 -7.96
CA SER A 94 -24.04 -4.30 -7.41
C SER A 94 -24.57 -2.87 -7.50
N THR A 95 -23.68 -1.89 -7.58
CA THR A 95 -24.02 -0.47 -7.72
C THR A 95 -24.09 -0.02 -9.19
N GLY A 96 -23.87 -0.92 -10.13
CA GLY A 96 -23.88 -0.66 -11.56
C GLY A 96 -22.50 -0.45 -12.15
N VAL A 97 -22.42 -0.44 -13.47
CA VAL A 97 -21.18 -0.27 -14.24
C VAL A 97 -20.95 1.20 -14.60
N LYS A 98 -22.00 2.00 -14.61
CA LYS A 98 -21.94 3.42 -14.97
C LYS A 98 -22.62 4.28 -13.92
#